data_fdddd993121d8a8f31d9f2ba236d51a1
#
_entry.id   fdddd993121d8a8f31d9f2ba236d51a1
#
_cell.length_a   1.000
_cell.length_b   1.000
_cell.length_c   1.000
_cell.angle_alpha   90.00
_cell.angle_beta   90.00
_cell.angle_gamma   90.00
#
_symmetry.space_group_name_H-M   'P 1'
#
loop_
_entity.id
_entity.type
_entity.pdbx_description
1 polymer ?
#
loop_
_entity_poly.entity_id
_entity_poly.type
_entity_poly.pdbx_seq_one_letter_code
_entity_poly.pdbx_strand_id
1 'polypeptide(L)'
;MRKFLISAGAVLILFTGLIMPLKVNAEVSVNQKAAETSEAESPSEPEEAASLTWRNQETGYQVIVEDDAGLLSEEDKSLLALEMQEITAYGNAAFKSISYNAYSASYFAGNYYHEIFHQESGTLFLIDMDNREIYIFSDGAVYRTITTAYANTITDNVYRYASNGDYYSCASHAFQQINSLLAGRKIAQPMKYISNALLALILAALFNYFLVRILSGTSKPGTNEVLNSISTDFAFVHPRLTRTRQTKVYSPPSSSGGGGGGHSGGGHSGGGGHSSGGGGGHRF
;
A
#
# COMPACT_ATOMS: atom_id res chain seq x y z
N MET A 1 -6.50 -45.45 -25.37
CA MET A 1 -5.11 -44.95 -25.18
C MET A 1 -4.78 -44.00 -26.30
N ARG A 2 -4.87 -42.69 -26.07
CA ARG A 2 -4.35 -41.67 -26.98
C ARG A 2 -3.63 -40.60 -26.11
N LYS A 3 -2.29 -40.56 -26.27
CA LYS A 3 -1.41 -39.61 -25.59
C LYS A 3 -1.53 -38.29 -26.34
N PHE A 4 -1.90 -37.20 -25.67
CA PHE A 4 -1.74 -35.83 -26.16
C PHE A 4 -0.45 -35.25 -25.57
N LEU A 5 0.56 -35.09 -26.41
CA LEU A 5 1.73 -34.28 -26.16
C LEU A 5 1.35 -32.83 -26.52
N ILE A 6 1.39 -31.94 -25.55
CA ILE A 6 1.31 -30.50 -25.80
C ILE A 6 2.74 -29.95 -25.75
N SER A 7 3.22 -29.54 -26.92
CA SER A 7 4.46 -28.84 -27.14
C SER A 7 4.41 -27.43 -26.60
N ALA A 8 5.31 -27.08 -25.68
CA ALA A 8 5.53 -25.71 -25.22
C ALA A 8 6.39 -24.98 -26.24
N GLY A 9 5.78 -24.13 -27.07
CA GLY A 9 6.47 -23.21 -27.98
C GLY A 9 6.88 -21.94 -27.23
N ALA A 10 8.17 -21.76 -27.01
CA ALA A 10 8.76 -20.51 -26.52
C ALA A 10 8.74 -19.47 -27.64
N VAL A 11 7.96 -18.41 -27.47
CA VAL A 11 7.99 -17.22 -28.34
C VAL A 11 8.97 -16.22 -27.73
N LEU A 12 10.18 -16.16 -28.30
CA LEU A 12 11.20 -15.17 -28.00
C LEU A 12 10.92 -13.93 -28.87
N ILE A 13 10.34 -12.88 -28.32
CA ILE A 13 10.17 -11.59 -29.02
C ILE A 13 11.38 -10.71 -28.68
N LEU A 14 12.29 -10.58 -29.62
CA LEU A 14 13.38 -9.60 -29.60
C LEU A 14 12.81 -8.23 -30.00
N PHE A 15 12.69 -7.33 -29.00
CA PHE A 15 12.39 -5.91 -29.23
C PHE A 15 13.72 -5.15 -29.33
N THR A 16 14.19 -4.90 -30.54
CA THR A 16 15.25 -3.93 -30.80
C THR A 16 14.63 -2.55 -30.93
N GLY A 17 14.56 -1.83 -29.82
CA GLY A 17 14.15 -0.42 -29.77
C GLY A 17 15.30 0.49 -30.17
N LEU A 18 15.16 1.15 -31.30
CA LEU A 18 16.05 2.20 -31.81
C LEU A 18 15.92 3.45 -30.91
N ILE A 19 16.92 3.70 -30.06
CA ILE A 19 17.00 4.91 -29.24
C ILE A 19 17.63 6.00 -30.09
N MET A 20 16.85 6.99 -30.52
CA MET A 20 17.38 8.25 -31.03
C MET A 20 17.60 9.22 -29.87
N PRO A 21 18.78 9.83 -29.73
CA PRO A 21 18.98 10.88 -28.73
C PRO A 21 18.41 12.20 -29.21
N LEU A 22 17.37 12.68 -28.53
CA LEU A 22 16.86 14.03 -28.68
C LEU A 22 17.82 14.96 -27.94
N LYS A 23 18.59 15.78 -28.65
CA LYS A 23 19.38 16.87 -28.06
C LYS A 23 18.42 18.01 -27.71
N VAL A 24 18.12 18.16 -26.45
CA VAL A 24 17.47 19.35 -25.90
C VAL A 24 18.57 20.23 -25.32
N ASN A 25 18.84 21.35 -25.98
CA ASN A 25 19.64 22.44 -25.40
C ASN A 25 18.74 23.20 -24.41
N ALA A 26 18.91 22.94 -23.12
CA ALA A 26 18.35 23.79 -22.08
C ALA A 26 19.50 24.66 -21.53
N GLU A 27 19.49 25.97 -21.81
CA GLU A 27 20.33 26.94 -21.13
C GLU A 27 19.81 27.09 -19.69
N VAL A 28 20.58 26.53 -18.76
CA VAL A 28 20.39 26.77 -17.32
C VAL A 28 21.00 28.12 -17.01
N SER A 29 20.18 29.14 -16.77
CA SER A 29 20.62 30.43 -16.26
C SER A 29 20.96 30.30 -14.77
N VAL A 30 22.23 30.07 -14.48
CA VAL A 30 22.76 30.16 -13.12
C VAL A 30 23.02 31.63 -12.83
N ASN A 31 22.24 32.22 -11.95
CA ASN A 31 22.42 33.61 -11.51
C ASN A 31 23.55 33.65 -10.45
N GLN A 32 24.82 33.66 -10.90
CA GLN A 32 25.96 33.92 -10.06
C GLN A 32 26.12 35.44 -9.89
N LYS A 33 25.69 35.95 -8.75
CA LYS A 33 26.07 37.30 -8.33
C LYS A 33 27.43 37.24 -7.64
N ALA A 34 28.46 37.60 -8.37
CA ALA A 34 29.78 37.88 -7.80
C ALA A 34 29.68 39.06 -6.85
N ALA A 35 30.14 38.91 -5.63
CA ALA A 35 30.43 39.99 -4.71
C ALA A 35 31.89 39.87 -4.28
N GLU A 36 32.66 40.94 -4.58
CA GLU A 36 34.03 41.13 -4.10
C GLU A 36 34.03 41.44 -2.60
N THR A 37 34.94 40.77 -1.93
CA THR A 37 35.76 41.09 -0.78
C THR A 37 35.36 42.26 0.15
N SER A 38 35.09 41.93 1.43
CA SER A 38 35.68 42.61 2.59
C SER A 38 35.50 41.75 3.86
N GLU A 39 36.64 41.51 4.56
CA GLU A 39 36.71 40.81 5.84
C GLU A 39 35.93 41.53 6.94
N ALA A 40 35.10 40.79 7.67
CA ALA A 40 34.84 40.96 9.10
C ALA A 40 34.10 39.73 9.61
N GLU A 41 34.75 38.96 10.50
CA GLU A 41 34.14 37.88 11.25
C GLU A 41 32.94 38.35 12.08
N SER A 42 31.77 37.76 11.85
CA SER A 42 30.62 37.80 12.74
C SER A 42 29.94 36.41 12.74
N PRO A 43 29.36 35.95 13.86
CA PRO A 43 29.00 34.55 14.03
C PRO A 43 27.99 34.12 12.99
N SER A 44 28.26 32.95 12.42
CA SER A 44 27.47 32.30 11.38
C SER A 44 25.98 32.19 11.74
N GLU A 45 25.15 32.96 11.05
CA GLU A 45 23.75 32.59 10.83
C GLU A 45 23.72 31.23 10.17
N PRO A 46 22.73 30.38 10.51
CA PRO A 46 22.56 29.09 9.82
C PRO A 46 22.40 29.36 8.32
N GLU A 47 23.30 28.79 7.54
CA GLU A 47 23.27 28.81 6.08
C GLU A 47 21.89 28.34 5.62
N GLU A 48 21.10 29.30 5.13
CA GLU A 48 19.76 29.05 4.63
C GLU A 48 19.89 28.06 3.47
N ALA A 49 19.43 26.82 3.67
CA ALA A 49 19.56 25.76 2.69
C ALA A 49 19.01 26.25 1.34
N ALA A 50 19.88 26.30 0.33
CA ALA A 50 19.53 26.86 -0.97
C ALA A 50 18.37 26.07 -1.60
N SER A 51 17.19 26.67 -1.64
CA SER A 51 16.03 26.10 -2.31
C SER A 51 16.18 26.20 -3.82
N LEU A 52 15.96 25.08 -4.54
CA LEU A 52 15.94 25.06 -5.99
C LEU A 52 14.51 25.17 -6.47
N THR A 53 14.20 26.24 -7.22
CA THR A 53 12.85 26.49 -7.75
C THR A 53 12.89 26.62 -9.26
N TRP A 54 11.95 25.95 -9.93
CA TRP A 54 11.71 26.07 -11.36
C TRP A 54 10.23 26.27 -11.65
N ARG A 55 9.88 27.08 -12.66
CA ARG A 55 8.49 27.36 -13.02
C ARG A 55 8.19 27.01 -14.47
N ASN A 56 7.12 26.27 -14.67
CA ASN A 56 6.57 25.99 -16.00
C ASN A 56 5.91 27.24 -16.56
N GLN A 57 6.38 27.70 -17.72
CA GLN A 57 5.88 28.94 -18.36
C GLN A 57 4.48 28.77 -18.99
N GLU A 58 4.08 27.53 -19.30
CA GLU A 58 2.79 27.25 -19.94
C GLU A 58 1.67 27.12 -18.90
N THR A 59 1.91 26.39 -17.82
CA THR A 59 0.89 26.09 -16.79
C THR A 59 0.96 27.04 -15.60
N GLY A 60 2.10 27.68 -15.38
CA GLY A 60 2.39 28.51 -14.20
C GLY A 60 2.74 27.69 -12.95
N TYR A 61 2.61 26.38 -12.96
CA TYR A 61 2.99 25.51 -11.85
C TYR A 61 4.49 25.46 -11.62
N GLN A 62 4.90 25.10 -10.40
CA GLN A 62 6.28 25.19 -9.95
C GLN A 62 6.80 23.84 -9.46
N VAL A 63 8.11 23.67 -9.60
CA VAL A 63 8.90 22.68 -8.87
C VAL A 63 9.67 23.39 -7.76
N ILE A 64 9.64 22.84 -6.55
CA ILE A 64 10.43 23.32 -5.41
C ILE A 64 11.15 22.11 -4.80
N VAL A 65 12.48 22.23 -4.64
CA VAL A 65 13.32 21.24 -3.97
C VAL A 65 14.01 21.92 -2.79
N GLU A 66 13.63 21.53 -1.57
CA GLU A 66 14.21 22.01 -0.32
C GLU A 66 14.71 20.83 0.51
N ASP A 67 15.99 20.81 0.77
CA ASP A 67 16.67 19.74 1.49
C ASP A 67 17.32 20.25 2.77
N ASP A 68 16.50 20.55 3.79
CA ASP A 68 16.98 21.08 5.08
C ASP A 68 17.72 20.01 5.90
N ALA A 69 17.48 18.75 5.65
CA ALA A 69 18.17 17.65 6.31
C ALA A 69 19.51 17.30 5.65
N GLY A 70 19.85 17.91 4.50
CA GLY A 70 21.11 17.68 3.78
C GLY A 70 21.26 16.23 3.29
N LEU A 71 20.17 15.63 2.80
CA LEU A 71 20.12 14.24 2.36
C LEU A 71 20.58 14.05 0.93
N LEU A 72 20.56 15.11 0.11
CA LEU A 72 20.84 15.12 -1.31
C LEU A 72 22.07 15.95 -1.63
N SER A 73 22.87 15.51 -2.59
CA SER A 73 23.89 16.35 -3.19
C SER A 73 23.27 17.42 -4.10
N GLU A 74 24.02 18.47 -4.44
CA GLU A 74 23.54 19.51 -5.37
C GLU A 74 23.24 18.94 -6.77
N GLU A 75 23.97 17.91 -7.18
CA GLU A 75 23.69 17.17 -8.42
C GLU A 75 22.35 16.43 -8.32
N ASP A 76 22.10 15.72 -7.21
CA ASP A 76 20.84 15.00 -6.95
C ASP A 76 19.64 15.95 -6.91
N LYS A 77 19.77 17.13 -6.27
CA LYS A 77 18.73 18.16 -6.25
C LYS A 77 18.37 18.63 -7.65
N SER A 78 19.39 18.86 -8.48
CA SER A 78 19.21 19.31 -9.86
C SER A 78 18.53 18.24 -10.73
N LEU A 79 18.95 16.99 -10.60
CA LEU A 79 18.35 15.85 -11.30
C LEU A 79 16.90 15.62 -10.86
N LEU A 80 16.65 15.67 -9.56
CA LEU A 80 15.31 15.52 -9.00
C LEU A 80 14.37 16.61 -9.50
N ALA A 81 14.83 17.87 -9.50
CA ALA A 81 14.05 19.00 -10.01
C ALA A 81 13.69 18.81 -11.50
N LEU A 82 14.61 18.28 -12.30
CA LEU A 82 14.37 17.99 -13.72
C LEU A 82 13.29 16.91 -13.89
N GLU A 83 13.35 15.82 -13.12
CA GLU A 83 12.34 14.77 -13.14
C GLU A 83 10.95 15.27 -12.71
N MET A 84 10.91 16.17 -11.73
CA MET A 84 9.65 16.75 -11.23
C MET A 84 8.99 17.71 -12.24
N GLN A 85 9.71 18.24 -13.23
CA GLN A 85 9.13 19.16 -14.22
C GLN A 85 7.97 18.57 -15.00
N GLU A 86 7.99 17.26 -15.28
CA GLU A 86 6.89 16.60 -15.99
C GLU A 86 5.55 16.68 -15.21
N ILE A 87 5.61 16.75 -13.88
CA ILE A 87 4.43 16.84 -13.01
C ILE A 87 3.75 18.21 -13.17
N THR A 88 4.50 19.26 -13.55
CA THR A 88 3.95 20.61 -13.69
C THR A 88 2.98 20.78 -14.84
N ALA A 89 2.78 19.75 -15.67
CA ALA A 89 1.66 19.69 -16.60
C ALA A 89 0.30 19.53 -15.86
N TYR A 90 0.31 19.05 -14.62
CA TYR A 90 -0.89 18.70 -13.84
C TYR A 90 -1.03 19.51 -12.55
N GLY A 91 0.07 19.97 -11.95
CA GLY A 91 0.07 20.71 -10.69
C GLY A 91 1.49 21.04 -10.19
N ASN A 92 1.56 21.72 -9.06
CA ASN A 92 2.83 22.01 -8.40
C ASN A 92 3.47 20.73 -7.87
N ALA A 93 4.79 20.68 -7.81
CA ALA A 93 5.55 19.57 -7.24
C ALA A 93 6.60 20.09 -6.25
N ALA A 94 6.63 19.54 -5.04
CA ALA A 94 7.62 19.88 -4.06
C ALA A 94 8.29 18.64 -3.45
N PHE A 95 9.57 18.75 -3.19
CA PHE A 95 10.36 17.88 -2.34
C PHE A 95 10.79 18.65 -1.09
N LYS A 96 10.61 18.04 0.07
CA LYS A 96 11.09 18.58 1.35
C LYS A 96 11.74 17.49 2.17
N SER A 97 12.91 17.76 2.72
CA SER A 97 13.49 16.97 3.81
C SER A 97 13.62 17.80 5.07
N ILE A 98 13.45 17.19 6.24
CA ILE A 98 13.60 17.86 7.53
C ILE A 98 14.31 16.95 8.54
N SER A 99 15.17 17.56 9.37
CA SER A 99 15.90 16.87 10.43
C SER A 99 15.14 16.81 11.75
N TYR A 100 14.24 17.77 11.99
CA TYR A 100 13.46 17.88 13.22
C TYR A 100 12.00 18.21 12.93
N ASN A 101 11.08 17.56 13.65
CA ASN A 101 9.65 17.79 13.52
C ASN A 101 8.94 17.53 14.85
N ALA A 102 8.41 18.58 15.47
CA ALA A 102 7.62 18.48 16.71
C ALA A 102 6.20 17.88 16.49
N TYR A 103 5.80 17.64 15.23
CA TYR A 103 4.49 17.20 14.84
C TYR A 103 4.55 15.86 14.09
N SER A 104 3.40 15.34 13.63
CA SER A 104 3.39 14.22 12.71
C SER A 104 3.80 14.67 11.30
N ALA A 105 4.40 13.75 10.52
CA ALA A 105 4.76 14.01 9.12
C ALA A 105 3.55 14.50 8.29
N SER A 106 2.36 13.96 8.53
CA SER A 106 1.13 14.37 7.85
C SER A 106 0.72 15.81 8.17
N TYR A 107 0.83 16.24 9.43
CA TYR A 107 0.50 17.61 9.83
C TYR A 107 1.50 18.61 9.25
N PHE A 108 2.80 18.29 9.35
CA PHE A 108 3.84 19.11 8.77
C PHE A 108 3.68 19.26 7.26
N ALA A 109 3.50 18.13 6.55
CA ALA A 109 3.38 18.13 5.09
C ALA A 109 2.19 18.96 4.61
N GLY A 110 1.03 18.86 5.27
CA GLY A 110 -0.13 19.65 4.93
C GLY A 110 0.07 21.14 5.14
N ASN A 111 0.62 21.55 6.28
CA ASN A 111 0.88 22.97 6.58
C ASN A 111 1.92 23.56 5.63
N TYR A 112 3.06 22.89 5.45
CA TYR A 112 4.10 23.33 4.55
C TYR A 112 3.60 23.44 3.11
N TYR A 113 2.83 22.47 2.62
CA TYR A 113 2.23 22.54 1.29
C TYR A 113 1.36 23.77 1.11
N HIS A 114 0.47 24.06 2.07
CA HIS A 114 -0.41 25.23 2.01
C HIS A 114 0.34 26.57 2.22
N GLU A 115 1.47 26.54 2.88
CA GLU A 115 2.35 27.72 3.01
C GLU A 115 2.94 28.10 1.65
N ILE A 116 3.48 27.13 0.90
CA ILE A 116 4.19 27.38 -0.37
C ILE A 116 3.26 27.48 -1.59
N PHE A 117 2.17 26.69 -1.63
CA PHE A 117 1.28 26.62 -2.80
C PHE A 117 -0.15 27.07 -2.50
N HIS A 118 -0.45 27.45 -1.28
CA HIS A 118 -1.80 27.82 -0.82
C HIS A 118 -2.82 26.70 -1.11
N GLN A 119 -3.85 26.95 -1.93
CA GLN A 119 -4.87 25.99 -2.33
C GLN A 119 -4.71 25.52 -3.79
N GLU A 120 -3.54 25.77 -4.37
CA GLU A 120 -3.28 25.32 -5.73
C GLU A 120 -3.12 23.80 -5.79
N SER A 121 -3.41 23.24 -6.97
CA SER A 121 -3.26 21.81 -7.22
C SER A 121 -1.79 21.38 -7.24
N GLY A 122 -1.45 20.28 -6.59
CA GLY A 122 -0.08 19.75 -6.62
C GLY A 122 0.16 18.60 -5.65
N THR A 123 1.44 18.29 -5.47
CA THR A 123 1.91 17.22 -4.60
C THR A 123 3.23 17.60 -3.92
N LEU A 124 3.41 17.12 -2.71
CA LEU A 124 4.63 17.23 -1.91
C LEU A 124 5.11 15.83 -1.52
N PHE A 125 6.39 15.55 -1.69
CA PHE A 125 7.06 14.40 -1.09
C PHE A 125 7.97 14.88 0.04
N LEU A 126 7.67 14.43 1.26
CA LEU A 126 8.39 14.75 2.49
C LEU A 126 9.23 13.57 2.95
N ILE A 127 10.48 13.82 3.32
CA ILE A 127 11.33 12.92 4.11
C ILE A 127 11.53 13.53 5.49
N ASP A 128 10.89 12.94 6.49
CA ASP A 128 10.96 13.36 7.89
C ASP A 128 11.94 12.44 8.65
N MET A 129 13.13 12.97 8.94
CA MET A 129 14.20 12.21 9.60
C MET A 129 13.95 12.04 11.09
N ASP A 130 13.20 12.94 11.71
CA ASP A 130 12.87 12.85 13.15
C ASP A 130 11.86 11.72 13.42
N ASN A 131 10.78 11.69 12.65
CA ASN A 131 9.75 10.64 12.74
C ASN A 131 10.14 9.35 11.99
N ARG A 132 11.23 9.36 11.22
CA ARG A 132 11.63 8.27 10.32
C ARG A 132 10.48 7.87 9.40
N GLU A 133 9.88 8.86 8.76
CA GLU A 133 8.70 8.67 7.91
C GLU A 133 8.86 9.41 6.59
N ILE A 134 8.51 8.75 5.49
CA ILE A 134 8.28 9.38 4.19
C ILE A 134 6.79 9.61 4.02
N TYR A 135 6.41 10.78 3.53
CA TYR A 135 5.00 11.15 3.39
C TYR A 135 4.74 11.86 2.07
N ILE A 136 3.62 11.53 1.42
CA ILE A 136 3.13 12.23 0.24
C ILE A 136 1.86 12.96 0.62
N PHE A 137 1.85 14.28 0.42
CA PHE A 137 0.65 15.10 0.51
C PHE A 137 0.27 15.58 -0.90
N SER A 138 -1.01 15.63 -1.22
CA SER A 138 -1.51 16.15 -2.49
C SER A 138 -2.80 16.94 -2.26
N ASP A 139 -3.03 17.94 -3.10
CA ASP A 139 -4.24 18.76 -3.04
C ASP A 139 -4.81 19.04 -4.44
N GLY A 140 -6.02 19.53 -4.50
CA GLY A 140 -6.72 19.97 -5.69
C GLY A 140 -6.96 18.84 -6.71
N ALA A 141 -6.70 19.14 -7.98
CA ALA A 141 -6.89 18.19 -9.08
C ALA A 141 -5.94 16.98 -8.97
N VAL A 142 -4.71 17.19 -8.50
CA VAL A 142 -3.71 16.14 -8.31
C VAL A 142 -4.20 15.12 -7.28
N TYR A 143 -4.84 15.56 -6.18
CA TYR A 143 -5.37 14.65 -5.16
C TYR A 143 -6.46 13.70 -5.68
N ARG A 144 -7.18 14.09 -6.73
CA ARG A 144 -8.17 13.18 -7.36
C ARG A 144 -7.52 11.94 -7.97
N THR A 145 -6.26 12.05 -8.39
CA THR A 145 -5.47 10.95 -8.94
C THR A 145 -4.56 10.34 -7.87
N ILE A 146 -3.79 11.19 -7.17
CA ILE A 146 -2.88 10.75 -6.09
C ILE A 146 -3.64 10.77 -4.76
N THR A 147 -4.62 9.88 -4.65
CA THR A 147 -5.40 9.72 -3.41
C THR A 147 -4.54 9.16 -2.28
N THR A 148 -5.02 9.25 -1.04
CA THR A 148 -4.36 8.63 0.14
C THR A 148 -3.96 7.16 -0.12
N ALA A 149 -4.80 6.39 -0.83
CA ALA A 149 -4.50 4.99 -1.15
C ALA A 149 -3.31 4.84 -2.11
N TYR A 150 -3.18 5.73 -3.09
CA TYR A 150 -2.03 5.74 -3.99
C TYR A 150 -0.78 6.31 -3.31
N ALA A 151 -0.92 7.36 -2.49
CA ALA A 151 0.18 7.89 -1.68
C ALA A 151 0.80 6.79 -0.80
N ASN A 152 -0.01 6.02 -0.07
CA ASN A 152 0.44 4.87 0.70
C ASN A 152 1.09 3.79 -0.18
N THR A 153 0.52 3.52 -1.36
CA THR A 153 1.12 2.53 -2.28
C THR A 153 2.50 2.98 -2.78
N ILE A 154 2.67 4.26 -3.11
CA ILE A 154 3.95 4.81 -3.56
C ILE A 154 4.97 4.75 -2.42
N THR A 155 4.60 5.21 -1.21
CA THR A 155 5.51 5.17 -0.06
C THR A 155 5.88 3.74 0.32
N ASP A 156 4.96 2.78 0.23
CA ASP A 156 5.24 1.34 0.39
C ASP A 156 6.22 0.79 -0.68
N ASN A 157 6.21 1.35 -1.88
CA ASN A 157 7.12 0.93 -2.94
C ASN A 157 8.54 1.46 -2.77
N VAL A 158 8.70 2.64 -2.14
CA VAL A 158 10.00 3.36 -2.09
C VAL A 158 10.67 3.38 -0.72
N TYR A 159 9.97 3.04 0.40
CA TYR A 159 10.52 3.16 1.76
C TYR A 159 11.85 2.42 1.97
N ARG A 160 12.10 1.34 1.22
CA ARG A 160 13.35 0.58 1.34
C ARG A 160 14.57 1.37 0.91
N TYR A 161 14.42 2.29 -0.07
CA TYR A 161 15.51 3.19 -0.46
C TYR A 161 15.85 4.12 0.72
N ALA A 162 14.84 4.74 1.33
CA ALA A 162 15.03 5.59 2.52
C ALA A 162 15.64 4.81 3.69
N SER A 163 15.19 3.56 3.94
CA SER A 163 15.77 2.69 4.98
C SER A 163 17.25 2.37 4.74
N ASN A 164 17.68 2.33 3.49
CA ASN A 164 19.07 2.08 3.10
C ASN A 164 19.92 3.36 3.00
N GLY A 165 19.33 4.54 3.25
CA GLY A 165 20.00 5.83 3.13
C GLY A 165 20.11 6.36 1.69
N ASP A 166 19.45 5.71 0.73
CA ASP A 166 19.41 6.15 -0.68
C ASP A 166 18.20 7.08 -0.89
N TYR A 167 18.34 8.32 -0.41
CA TYR A 167 17.23 9.28 -0.39
C TYR A 167 16.91 9.84 -1.78
N TYR A 168 17.92 9.97 -2.65
CA TYR A 168 17.71 10.37 -4.03
C TYR A 168 16.84 9.34 -4.77
N SER A 169 17.22 8.06 -4.77
CA SER A 169 16.41 7.02 -5.42
C SER A 169 15.01 6.92 -4.80
N CYS A 170 14.88 7.15 -3.49
CA CYS A 170 13.58 7.19 -2.82
C CYS A 170 12.67 8.26 -3.43
N ALA A 171 13.15 9.50 -3.54
CA ALA A 171 12.40 10.63 -4.08
C ALA A 171 12.15 10.48 -5.58
N SER A 172 13.18 10.15 -6.36
CA SER A 172 13.09 9.95 -7.80
C SER A 172 12.03 8.90 -8.16
N HIS A 173 12.09 7.71 -7.55
CA HIS A 173 11.09 6.66 -7.81
C HIS A 173 9.69 7.06 -7.32
N ALA A 174 9.56 7.87 -6.27
CA ALA A 174 8.27 8.39 -5.84
C ALA A 174 7.67 9.31 -6.90
N PHE A 175 8.44 10.30 -7.40
CA PHE A 175 7.97 11.23 -8.42
C PHE A 175 7.71 10.57 -9.77
N GLN A 176 8.51 9.58 -10.17
CA GLN A 176 8.25 8.78 -11.37
C GLN A 176 6.91 8.02 -11.29
N GLN A 177 6.56 7.48 -10.11
CA GLN A 177 5.27 6.83 -9.90
C GLN A 177 4.12 7.83 -9.88
N ILE A 178 4.30 9.01 -9.25
CA ILE A 178 3.34 10.11 -9.26
C ILE A 178 3.06 10.54 -10.71
N ASN A 179 4.11 10.82 -11.48
CA ASN A 179 3.99 11.18 -12.89
C ASN A 179 3.29 10.09 -13.71
N SER A 180 3.64 8.82 -13.47
CA SER A 180 2.98 7.69 -14.14
C SER A 180 1.48 7.66 -13.89
N LEU A 181 1.03 7.89 -12.65
CA LEU A 181 -0.38 7.94 -12.30
C LEU A 181 -1.09 9.14 -12.91
N LEU A 182 -0.48 10.33 -12.88
CA LEU A 182 -1.02 11.54 -13.48
C LEU A 182 -1.17 11.41 -15.00
N ALA A 183 -0.25 10.71 -15.66
CA ALA A 183 -0.33 10.34 -17.07
C ALA A 183 -1.30 9.17 -17.37
N GLY A 184 -2.10 8.73 -16.39
CA GLY A 184 -3.07 7.64 -16.54
C GLY A 184 -2.47 6.23 -16.60
N ARG A 185 -1.17 6.07 -16.34
CA ARG A 185 -0.49 4.77 -16.28
C ARG A 185 -0.71 4.11 -14.92
N LYS A 186 -0.45 2.81 -14.83
CA LYS A 186 -0.56 2.04 -13.59
C LYS A 186 0.81 1.87 -12.93
N ILE A 187 0.83 1.88 -11.60
CA ILE A 187 2.02 1.57 -10.81
C ILE A 187 1.93 0.17 -10.20
N ALA A 188 3.06 -0.40 -9.79
CA ALA A 188 3.11 -1.66 -9.06
C ALA A 188 2.40 -1.54 -7.70
N GLN A 189 1.68 -2.58 -7.30
CA GLN A 189 0.95 -2.64 -6.02
C GLN A 189 1.24 -3.99 -5.34
N PRO A 190 2.49 -4.26 -4.91
CA PRO A 190 2.90 -5.57 -4.42
C PRO A 190 2.11 -6.02 -3.20
N MET A 191 1.75 -5.09 -2.29
CA MET A 191 0.97 -5.41 -1.09
C MET A 191 -0.43 -5.93 -1.41
N LYS A 192 -1.09 -5.42 -2.47
CA LYS A 192 -2.39 -5.94 -2.92
C LYS A 192 -2.29 -7.36 -3.45
N TYR A 193 -1.21 -7.70 -4.16
CA TYR A 193 -1.02 -9.06 -4.68
C TYR A 193 -0.79 -10.07 -3.55
N ILE A 194 -0.01 -9.71 -2.53
CA ILE A 194 0.24 -10.54 -1.35
C ILE A 194 -1.07 -10.78 -0.59
N SER A 195 -1.83 -9.72 -0.30
CA SER A 195 -3.13 -9.81 0.39
C SER A 195 -4.13 -10.68 -0.37
N ASN A 196 -4.22 -10.50 -1.69
CA ASN A 196 -5.11 -11.28 -2.55
C ASN A 196 -4.69 -12.76 -2.60
N ALA A 197 -3.38 -13.05 -2.68
CA ALA A 197 -2.86 -14.41 -2.65
C ALA A 197 -3.17 -15.11 -1.32
N LEU A 198 -3.01 -14.41 -0.20
CA LEU A 198 -3.31 -14.91 1.14
C LEU A 198 -4.82 -15.17 1.31
N LEU A 199 -5.66 -14.24 0.85
CA LEU A 199 -7.11 -14.40 0.83
C LEU A 199 -7.54 -15.59 -0.03
N ALA A 200 -6.97 -15.75 -1.21
CA ALA A 200 -7.24 -16.87 -2.10
C ALA A 200 -6.88 -18.23 -1.44
N LEU A 201 -5.75 -18.27 -0.73
CA LEU A 201 -5.33 -19.48 0.01
C LEU A 201 -6.29 -19.81 1.14
N ILE A 202 -6.75 -18.83 1.92
CA ILE A 202 -7.75 -19.00 2.98
C ILE A 202 -9.06 -19.51 2.39
N LEU A 203 -9.55 -18.89 1.30
CA LEU A 203 -10.79 -19.31 0.64
C LEU A 203 -10.68 -20.72 0.07
N ALA A 204 -9.53 -21.09 -0.52
CA ALA A 204 -9.30 -22.45 -1.02
C ALA A 204 -9.32 -23.48 0.12
N ALA A 205 -8.72 -23.16 1.26
CA ALA A 205 -8.73 -24.03 2.45
C ALA A 205 -10.16 -24.20 3.01
N LEU A 206 -10.93 -23.12 3.11
CA LEU A 206 -12.33 -23.16 3.53
C LEU A 206 -13.19 -23.97 2.56
N PHE A 207 -13.02 -23.77 1.26
CA PHE A 207 -13.75 -24.50 0.24
C PHE A 207 -13.43 -26.00 0.30
N ASN A 208 -12.17 -26.37 0.45
CA ASN A 208 -11.75 -27.75 0.64
C ASN A 208 -12.38 -28.36 1.92
N TYR A 209 -12.33 -27.60 3.04
CA TYR A 209 -12.97 -28.05 4.29
C TYR A 209 -14.46 -28.32 4.10
N PHE A 210 -15.20 -27.43 3.42
CA PHE A 210 -16.62 -27.62 3.14
C PHE A 210 -16.88 -28.83 2.22
N LEU A 211 -16.07 -28.98 1.17
CA LEU A 211 -16.19 -30.16 0.29
C LEU A 211 -15.97 -31.45 1.06
N VAL A 212 -14.89 -31.53 1.85
CA VAL A 212 -14.64 -32.73 2.67
C VAL A 212 -15.80 -32.98 3.64
N ARG A 213 -16.32 -31.93 4.29
CA ARG A 213 -17.45 -32.08 5.23
C ARG A 213 -18.74 -32.53 4.55
N ILE A 214 -19.02 -32.03 3.35
CA ILE A 214 -20.24 -32.44 2.58
C ILE A 214 -20.07 -33.86 2.03
N LEU A 215 -18.90 -34.16 1.45
CA LEU A 215 -18.64 -35.48 0.85
C LEU A 215 -18.34 -36.54 1.89
N SER A 216 -17.79 -36.21 3.04
CA SER A 216 -17.51 -37.09 4.17
C SER A 216 -18.69 -37.24 5.10
N GLY A 217 -19.90 -36.87 4.67
CA GLY A 217 -21.14 -37.23 5.35
C GLY A 217 -21.26 -38.77 5.38
N THR A 218 -20.47 -39.41 6.23
CA THR A 218 -20.63 -40.82 6.57
C THR A 218 -22.02 -40.95 7.16
N SER A 219 -22.93 -41.46 6.37
CA SER A 219 -24.15 -42.05 6.91
C SER A 219 -23.70 -43.04 7.97
N LYS A 220 -23.99 -42.74 9.24
CA LYS A 220 -23.74 -43.72 10.32
C LYS A 220 -24.43 -44.98 9.86
N PRO A 221 -23.72 -46.13 9.79
CA PRO A 221 -24.35 -47.39 9.37
C PRO A 221 -25.58 -47.61 10.24
N GLY A 222 -26.68 -47.89 9.61
CA GLY A 222 -27.93 -48.15 10.31
C GLY A 222 -27.75 -49.31 11.27
N THR A 223 -28.43 -49.28 12.41
CA THR A 223 -28.37 -50.36 13.41
C THR A 223 -28.58 -51.74 12.78
N ASN A 224 -29.37 -51.82 11.73
CA ASN A 224 -29.64 -53.05 10.98
C ASN A 224 -28.43 -53.47 10.09
N GLU A 225 -27.62 -52.53 9.61
CA GLU A 225 -26.46 -52.82 8.77
C GLU A 225 -25.30 -53.36 9.63
N VAL A 226 -25.15 -52.81 10.84
CA VAL A 226 -24.19 -53.32 11.84
C VAL A 226 -24.61 -54.69 12.32
N LEU A 227 -25.91 -54.94 12.56
CA LEU A 227 -26.45 -56.27 12.96
C LEU A 227 -26.28 -57.34 11.87
N ASN A 228 -26.46 -56.95 10.60
CA ASN A 228 -26.27 -57.88 9.47
C ASN A 228 -24.80 -58.22 9.21
N SER A 229 -23.85 -57.34 9.63
CA SER A 229 -22.42 -57.62 9.51
C SER A 229 -21.90 -58.58 10.59
N ILE A 230 -22.65 -58.77 11.67
CA ILE A 230 -22.40 -59.76 12.73
C ILE A 230 -23.25 -60.97 12.44
N SER A 231 -22.85 -61.77 11.48
CA SER A 231 -23.45 -63.06 11.18
C SER A 231 -23.05 -64.10 12.25
N THR A 232 -23.77 -64.12 13.36
CA THR A 232 -23.62 -65.17 14.38
C THR A 232 -24.88 -66.04 14.36
N ASP A 233 -24.77 -67.21 13.81
CA ASP A 233 -25.80 -68.24 13.90
C ASP A 233 -25.82 -68.81 15.33
N PHE A 234 -26.80 -68.40 16.11
CA PHE A 234 -27.08 -68.97 17.41
C PHE A 234 -28.11 -70.06 17.29
N ALA A 235 -27.68 -71.33 17.38
CA ALA A 235 -28.59 -72.46 17.51
C ALA A 235 -28.90 -72.70 18.99
N PHE A 236 -30.11 -72.32 19.41
CA PHE A 236 -30.54 -72.61 20.78
C PHE A 236 -31.14 -73.99 20.83
N VAL A 237 -30.49 -74.94 21.52
CA VAL A 237 -30.97 -76.22 21.87
C VAL A 237 -31.65 -76.13 23.24
N HIS A 238 -32.99 -76.18 23.32
CA HIS A 238 -33.77 -75.98 24.53
C HIS A 238 -33.69 -74.68 25.27
N PRO A 239 -34.11 -73.53 24.67
CA PRO A 239 -34.02 -72.21 25.32
C PRO A 239 -35.01 -72.18 26.51
N ARG A 240 -34.43 -71.89 27.72
CA ARG A 240 -35.23 -71.62 28.91
C ARG A 240 -35.12 -70.12 29.26
N LEU A 241 -36.20 -69.37 29.01
CA LEU A 241 -36.21 -67.91 29.29
C LEU A 241 -36.58 -67.70 30.78
N THR A 242 -35.65 -67.18 31.52
CA THR A 242 -35.86 -66.75 32.93
C THR A 242 -35.72 -65.26 33.02
N ARG A 243 -36.75 -64.51 33.33
CA ARG A 243 -36.74 -63.07 33.50
C ARG A 243 -36.14 -62.74 34.84
N THR A 244 -34.90 -62.24 34.86
CA THR A 244 -34.13 -61.95 36.09
C THR A 244 -34.27 -60.51 36.60
N ARG A 245 -34.60 -59.56 35.73
CA ARG A 245 -34.70 -58.14 36.14
C ARG A 245 -35.51 -57.31 35.15
N GLN A 246 -36.34 -56.40 35.70
CA GLN A 246 -37.02 -55.35 34.94
C GLN A 246 -36.56 -54.03 35.45
N THR A 247 -35.84 -53.23 34.63
CA THR A 247 -35.43 -51.89 34.94
C THR A 247 -36.28 -50.89 34.18
N LYS A 248 -36.96 -50.00 34.87
CA LYS A 248 -37.72 -48.89 34.30
C LYS A 248 -36.82 -47.68 34.24
N VAL A 249 -36.44 -47.24 33.04
CA VAL A 249 -35.65 -46.00 32.85
C VAL A 249 -36.62 -44.85 32.71
N TYR A 250 -36.50 -43.87 33.59
CA TYR A 250 -37.27 -42.62 33.51
C TYR A 250 -36.47 -41.63 32.68
N SER A 251 -37.00 -41.14 31.55
CA SER A 251 -36.43 -40.06 30.75
C SER A 251 -37.24 -38.80 31.01
N PRO A 252 -36.68 -37.79 31.71
CA PRO A 252 -37.37 -36.51 31.87
C PRO A 252 -37.37 -35.74 30.56
N PRO A 253 -38.40 -34.93 30.26
CA PRO A 253 -38.43 -34.08 29.09
C PRO A 253 -37.40 -32.95 29.23
N SER A 254 -36.58 -32.74 28.19
CA SER A 254 -35.62 -31.65 28.10
C SER A 254 -36.36 -30.32 27.85
N SER A 255 -36.27 -29.39 28.79
CA SER A 255 -36.77 -28.03 28.64
C SER A 255 -35.74 -27.23 27.80
N SER A 256 -36.14 -26.81 26.61
CA SER A 256 -35.43 -25.87 25.79
C SER A 256 -35.60 -24.45 26.36
N GLY A 257 -34.57 -23.92 26.99
CA GLY A 257 -34.47 -22.53 27.39
C GLY A 257 -33.82 -21.72 26.25
N GLY A 258 -34.60 -20.87 25.60
CA GLY A 258 -34.10 -19.87 24.67
C GLY A 258 -33.46 -18.70 25.43
N GLY A 259 -32.27 -18.26 25.01
CA GLY A 259 -31.61 -17.06 25.46
C GLY A 259 -31.08 -16.31 24.26
N GLY A 260 -31.82 -15.27 23.82
CA GLY A 260 -31.33 -14.33 22.82
C GLY A 260 -30.40 -13.31 23.46
N GLY A 261 -29.25 -13.09 22.82
CA GLY A 261 -28.34 -12.00 23.14
C GLY A 261 -27.97 -11.29 21.85
N GLY A 262 -28.67 -10.17 21.57
CA GLY A 262 -28.31 -9.28 20.50
C GLY A 262 -27.17 -8.35 20.94
N HIS A 263 -26.10 -8.27 20.16
CA HIS A 263 -25.11 -7.21 20.26
C HIS A 263 -25.27 -6.28 19.07
N SER A 264 -25.77 -5.07 19.35
CA SER A 264 -25.77 -3.92 18.46
C SER A 264 -24.35 -3.37 18.36
N GLY A 265 -23.71 -3.49 17.21
CA GLY A 265 -22.48 -2.79 16.88
C GLY A 265 -22.79 -1.33 16.52
N GLY A 266 -22.33 -0.38 17.35
CA GLY A 266 -22.43 1.05 17.07
C GLY A 266 -21.50 1.46 15.93
N GLY A 267 -22.10 1.95 14.85
CA GLY A 267 -21.38 2.62 13.79
C GLY A 267 -21.04 4.05 14.22
N HIS A 268 -19.76 4.39 14.24
CA HIS A 268 -19.30 5.77 14.33
C HIS A 268 -19.22 6.38 12.94
N SER A 269 -20.22 7.17 12.59
CA SER A 269 -20.17 8.09 11.46
C SER A 269 -19.44 9.34 11.90
N GLY A 270 -18.13 9.41 11.65
CA GLY A 270 -17.34 10.64 11.74
C GLY A 270 -17.64 11.48 10.50
N GLY A 271 -18.38 12.58 10.65
CA GLY A 271 -18.50 13.59 9.61
C GLY A 271 -17.17 14.32 9.46
N GLY A 272 -16.39 13.99 8.42
CA GLY A 272 -15.21 14.72 8.03
C GLY A 272 -15.59 15.92 7.19
N GLY A 273 -15.13 17.11 7.58
CA GLY A 273 -15.16 18.29 6.75
C GLY A 273 -14.42 18.03 5.44
N HIS A 274 -14.91 18.65 4.36
CA HIS A 274 -14.31 18.54 3.04
C HIS A 274 -12.96 19.28 3.01
N SER A 275 -11.87 18.60 3.32
CA SER A 275 -10.54 19.03 2.90
C SER A 275 -10.33 18.58 1.46
N SER A 276 -9.88 19.48 0.58
CA SER A 276 -9.60 19.17 -0.82
C SER A 276 -8.33 18.36 -1.01
N GLY A 277 -7.55 18.16 0.06
CA GLY A 277 -6.26 17.48 0.03
C GLY A 277 -6.15 16.36 1.06
N GLY A 278 -5.13 15.57 0.90
CA GLY A 278 -4.78 14.45 1.77
C GLY A 278 -3.48 13.78 1.34
N GLY A 279 -3.05 12.83 2.11
CA GLY A 279 -1.80 12.15 1.83
C GLY A 279 -1.70 10.78 2.48
N GLY A 280 -0.56 10.16 2.32
CA GLY A 280 -0.21 8.88 2.91
C GLY A 280 1.29 8.76 3.12
N GLY A 281 1.71 7.97 4.08
CA GLY A 281 3.11 7.82 4.45
C GLY A 281 3.48 6.41 4.90
N HIS A 282 4.79 6.19 4.98
CA HIS A 282 5.39 4.96 5.47
C HIS A 282 6.61 5.28 6.34
N ARG A 283 6.77 4.55 7.46
CA ARG A 283 7.98 4.62 8.29
C ARG A 283 9.10 3.77 7.72
N PHE A 284 10.34 4.23 7.88
CA PHE A 284 11.53 3.58 7.36
C PHE A 284 12.67 3.43 8.39
#